data_271fbf0486f26480ac76443052754c2b
#
_entry.id   271fbf0486f26480ac76443052754c2b
#
_cell.length_a   1.000
_cell.length_b   1.000
_cell.length_c   1.000
_cell.angle_alpha   90.00
_cell.angle_beta   90.00
_cell.angle_gamma   90.00
#
_symmetry.space_group_name_H-M   'P 1'
#
loop_
_entity.id
_entity.type
_entity.pdbx_description
1 polymer ?
#
loop_
_entity_poly.entity_id
_entity_poly.type
_entity_poly.pdbx_seq_one_letter_code
_entity_poly.pdbx_strand_id
1 'polypeptide(L)'
;AKISKKDAAGAIYNRPDMIEKTNNGNTTLDVMTMLSSDGKFGTGMYRSGKIHFDITEPYGVDEFFYILEGSITLTSADGTVQTMNAGEAVSIPKEWTGIWDTNGYSKVWVIYSEDGSALK
;
A
#
# COMPACT_ATOMS: atom_id res chain seq x y z
N ALA A 1 -9.28 -16.30 -2.93
CA ALA A 1 -8.64 -15.00 -3.22
C ALA A 1 -7.14 -15.17 -3.48
N LYS A 2 -6.82 -15.75 -4.62
CA LYS A 2 -5.44 -15.96 -5.03
C LYS A 2 -4.90 -14.73 -5.76
N ILE A 3 -3.66 -14.35 -5.48
CA ILE A 3 -2.89 -13.44 -6.32
C ILE A 3 -1.92 -14.31 -7.13
N SER A 4 -2.20 -14.46 -8.43
CA SER A 4 -1.38 -15.28 -9.30
C SER A 4 -0.11 -14.53 -9.73
N LYS A 5 0.83 -15.25 -10.37
CA LYS A 5 2.00 -14.61 -10.99
C LYS A 5 1.59 -13.52 -11.99
N LYS A 6 0.55 -13.78 -12.78
CA LYS A 6 0.04 -12.80 -13.75
C LYS A 6 -0.55 -11.58 -13.05
N ASP A 7 -1.29 -11.81 -11.97
CA ASP A 7 -1.84 -10.72 -11.15
C ASP A 7 -0.72 -9.86 -10.57
N ALA A 8 0.31 -10.49 -10.01
CA ALA A 8 1.45 -9.79 -9.45
C ALA A 8 2.21 -8.97 -10.51
N ALA A 9 2.21 -9.44 -11.76
CA ALA A 9 2.82 -8.73 -12.89
C ALA A 9 1.95 -7.59 -13.43
N GLY A 10 0.72 -7.44 -12.97
CA GLY A 10 -0.15 -6.32 -13.34
C GLY A 10 -1.51 -6.70 -13.90
N ALA A 11 -1.75 -7.97 -14.24
CA ALA A 11 -3.05 -8.38 -14.81
C ALA A 11 -4.22 -8.09 -13.87
N ILE A 12 -3.98 -8.04 -12.58
CA ILE A 12 -5.02 -7.75 -11.57
C ILE A 12 -5.68 -6.39 -11.80
N TYR A 13 -4.95 -5.42 -12.35
CA TYR A 13 -5.49 -4.07 -12.58
C TYR A 13 -6.46 -3.99 -13.76
N ASN A 14 -6.66 -5.09 -14.48
CA ASN A 14 -7.70 -5.20 -15.52
C ASN A 14 -9.06 -5.63 -14.93
N ARG A 15 -9.13 -5.90 -13.63
CA ARG A 15 -10.38 -6.28 -12.97
C ARG A 15 -11.37 -5.10 -13.02
N PRO A 16 -12.67 -5.37 -13.21
CA PRO A 16 -13.67 -4.31 -13.26
C PRO A 16 -13.86 -3.57 -11.92
N ASP A 17 -13.45 -4.17 -10.81
CA ASP A 17 -13.52 -3.56 -9.49
C ASP A 17 -12.25 -2.77 -9.11
N MET A 18 -11.28 -2.65 -10.02
CA MET A 18 -10.09 -1.85 -9.80
C MET A 18 -10.48 -0.37 -9.63
N ILE A 19 -9.88 0.27 -8.63
CA ILE A 19 -10.10 1.68 -8.34
C ILE A 19 -8.90 2.48 -8.82
N GLU A 20 -9.14 3.39 -9.76
CA GLU A 20 -8.12 4.30 -10.26
C GLU A 20 -8.37 5.70 -9.73
N LYS A 21 -7.33 6.33 -9.19
CA LYS A 21 -7.38 7.72 -8.71
C LYS A 21 -6.18 8.49 -9.25
N THR A 22 -6.41 9.75 -9.61
CA THR A 22 -5.33 10.65 -10.02
C THR A 22 -5.38 11.91 -9.16
N ASN A 23 -4.27 12.19 -8.47
CA ASN A 23 -4.12 13.37 -7.62
C ASN A 23 -2.77 13.99 -7.89
N ASN A 24 -2.74 15.28 -8.21
CA ASN A 24 -1.49 16.04 -8.44
C ASN A 24 -0.56 15.36 -9.45
N GLY A 25 -1.14 14.79 -10.52
CA GLY A 25 -0.37 14.13 -11.58
C GLY A 25 0.06 12.70 -11.25
N ASN A 26 -0.25 12.19 -10.06
CA ASN A 26 0.03 10.80 -9.68
C ASN A 26 -1.24 9.95 -9.82
N THR A 27 -1.15 8.87 -10.58
CA THR A 27 -2.23 7.90 -10.73
C THR A 27 -1.94 6.68 -9.87
N THR A 28 -2.93 6.28 -9.07
CA THR A 28 -2.87 5.06 -8.27
C THR A 28 -3.89 4.06 -8.75
N LEU A 29 -3.53 2.79 -8.68
CA LEU A 29 -4.41 1.66 -9.01
C LEU A 29 -4.50 0.78 -7.78
N ASP A 30 -5.72 0.40 -7.39
CA ASP A 30 -5.95 -0.38 -6.17
C ASP A 30 -6.98 -1.48 -6.43
N VAL A 31 -6.68 -2.69 -5.97
CA VAL A 31 -7.59 -3.82 -6.04
C VAL A 31 -7.59 -4.52 -4.70
N MET A 32 -8.76 -4.62 -4.07
CA MET A 32 -8.93 -5.43 -2.86
C MET A 32 -9.20 -6.87 -3.28
N THR A 33 -8.40 -7.82 -2.79
CA THR A 33 -8.54 -9.23 -3.13
C THR A 33 -9.36 -10.00 -2.10
N MET A 34 -9.39 -9.54 -0.87
CA MET A 34 -10.19 -10.15 0.19
C MET A 34 -10.51 -9.12 1.26
N LEU A 35 -11.73 -9.19 1.78
CA LEU A 35 -12.16 -8.42 2.94
C LEU A 35 -12.75 -9.41 3.94
N SER A 36 -12.30 -9.35 5.20
CA SER A 36 -12.84 -10.21 6.25
C SER A 36 -14.31 -9.91 6.51
N SER A 37 -15.03 -10.87 7.06
CA SER A 37 -16.47 -10.74 7.31
C SER A 37 -16.81 -9.60 8.27
N ASP A 38 -15.89 -9.24 9.17
CA ASP A 38 -16.07 -8.09 10.07
C ASP A 38 -15.61 -6.76 9.47
N GLY A 39 -15.08 -6.77 8.25
CA GLY A 39 -14.63 -5.57 7.55
C GLY A 39 -13.34 -4.94 8.06
N LYS A 40 -12.61 -5.62 8.95
CA LYS A 40 -11.44 -5.05 9.62
C LYS A 40 -10.10 -5.48 9.04
N PHE A 41 -10.08 -6.58 8.29
CA PHE A 41 -8.87 -7.15 7.70
C PHE A 41 -9.05 -7.28 6.20
N GLY A 42 -8.09 -6.77 5.44
CA GLY A 42 -8.14 -6.83 3.99
C GLY A 42 -6.78 -7.09 3.38
N THR A 43 -6.80 -7.64 2.16
CA THR A 43 -5.62 -7.86 1.34
C THR A 43 -5.85 -7.32 -0.06
N GLY A 44 -4.77 -6.95 -0.74
CA GLY A 44 -4.91 -6.45 -2.09
C GLY A 44 -3.59 -6.12 -2.75
N MET A 45 -3.70 -5.44 -3.89
CA MET A 45 -2.55 -4.92 -4.63
C MET A 45 -2.76 -3.43 -4.93
N TYR A 46 -1.65 -2.70 -4.95
CA TYR A 46 -1.65 -1.26 -5.14
C TYR A 46 -0.44 -0.85 -5.98
N ARG A 47 -0.67 0.08 -6.89
CA ARG A 47 0.39 0.66 -7.72
C ARG A 47 0.30 2.18 -7.62
N SER A 48 1.44 2.83 -7.50
CA SER A 48 1.55 4.29 -7.47
C SER A 48 2.66 4.76 -8.39
N GLY A 49 2.52 5.95 -8.93
CA GLY A 49 3.61 6.68 -9.53
C GLY A 49 4.42 7.43 -8.47
N LYS A 50 5.17 8.44 -8.93
CA LYS A 50 6.01 9.24 -8.03
C LYS A 50 5.13 10.04 -7.07
N ILE A 51 5.44 9.93 -5.78
CA ILE A 51 4.77 10.70 -4.74
C ILE A 51 5.71 10.93 -3.56
N HIS A 52 5.56 12.10 -2.93
CA HIS A 52 6.25 12.47 -1.69
C HIS A 52 5.25 13.17 -0.80
N PHE A 53 5.07 12.69 0.44
CA PHE A 53 4.25 13.41 1.41
C PHE A 53 4.64 13.09 2.85
N ASP A 54 4.34 14.06 3.72
CA ASP A 54 4.53 13.93 5.16
C ASP A 54 3.26 13.37 5.78
N ILE A 55 3.40 12.27 6.51
CA ILE A 55 2.34 11.71 7.32
C ILE A 55 2.55 12.24 8.74
N THR A 56 1.81 13.29 9.08
CA THR A 56 1.96 14.01 10.36
C THR A 56 0.98 13.51 11.42
N GLU A 57 -0.14 12.91 11.00
CA GLU A 57 -1.09 12.23 11.88
C GLU A 57 -0.78 10.74 11.90
N PRO A 58 -1.18 9.98 12.93
CA PRO A 58 -0.98 8.53 12.93
C PRO A 58 -1.45 7.88 11.65
N TYR A 59 -0.67 6.90 11.15
CA TYR A 59 -0.95 6.20 9.89
C TYR A 59 -2.36 5.63 9.84
N GLY A 60 -2.87 5.18 10.98
CA GLY A 60 -4.28 4.85 11.17
C GLY A 60 -4.63 3.38 10.97
N VAL A 61 -3.77 2.62 10.34
CA VAL A 61 -3.95 1.17 10.13
C VAL A 61 -2.63 0.46 10.39
N ASP A 62 -2.70 -0.80 10.77
CA ASP A 62 -1.53 -1.67 10.77
C ASP A 62 -1.42 -2.27 9.38
N GLU A 63 -0.31 -2.05 8.71
CA GLU A 63 -0.12 -2.50 7.35
C GLU A 63 1.18 -3.29 7.20
N PHE A 64 1.09 -4.43 6.52
CA PHE A 64 2.24 -5.15 5.97
C PHE A 64 2.18 -5.03 4.46
N PHE A 65 3.30 -4.69 3.80
CA PHE A 65 3.33 -4.79 2.35
C PHE A 65 4.67 -5.30 1.83
N TYR A 66 4.57 -5.96 0.68
CA TYR A 66 5.69 -6.55 -0.05
C TYR A 66 5.81 -5.84 -1.40
N ILE A 67 6.99 -5.34 -1.71
CA ILE A 67 7.24 -4.61 -2.95
C ILE A 67 7.48 -5.60 -4.09
N LEU A 68 6.70 -5.47 -5.15
CA LEU A 68 6.82 -6.27 -6.38
C LEU A 68 7.69 -5.57 -7.41
N GLU A 69 7.52 -4.26 -7.57
CA GLU A 69 8.26 -3.43 -8.54
C GLU A 69 8.55 -2.08 -7.91
N GLY A 70 9.65 -1.46 -8.34
CA GLY A 70 10.04 -0.14 -7.85
C GLY A 70 10.61 -0.19 -6.44
N SER A 71 10.46 0.92 -5.73
CA SER A 71 10.96 1.06 -4.36
C SER A 71 10.24 2.17 -3.64
N ILE A 72 10.30 2.12 -2.31
CA ILE A 72 9.76 3.17 -1.45
C ILE A 72 10.71 3.42 -0.31
N THR A 73 10.88 4.69 0.07
CA THR A 73 11.69 5.09 1.22
C THR A 73 10.79 5.70 2.27
N LEU A 74 10.89 5.17 3.49
CA LEU A 74 10.17 5.66 4.66
C LEU A 74 11.17 6.26 5.63
N THR A 75 10.93 7.51 6.03
CA THR A 75 11.70 8.17 7.08
C THR A 75 10.79 8.36 8.27
N SER A 76 11.02 7.58 9.33
CA SER A 76 10.21 7.64 10.55
C SER A 76 10.48 8.94 11.31
N ALA A 77 9.55 9.33 12.19
CA ALA A 77 9.67 10.55 12.99
C ALA A 77 10.93 10.58 13.85
N ASP A 78 11.45 9.41 14.25
CA ASP A 78 12.70 9.31 15.02
C ASP A 78 13.96 9.42 14.16
N GLY A 79 13.82 9.64 12.85
CA GLY A 79 14.93 9.76 11.90
C GLY A 79 15.39 8.46 11.26
N THR A 80 14.81 7.32 11.62
CA THR A 80 15.13 6.03 11.00
C THR A 80 14.68 6.03 9.55
N VAL A 81 15.61 5.68 8.64
CA VAL A 81 15.34 5.62 7.19
C VAL A 81 15.39 4.17 6.73
N GLN A 82 14.35 3.74 6.03
CA GLN A 82 14.27 2.40 5.44
C GLN A 82 13.84 2.52 3.98
N THR A 83 14.58 1.84 3.10
CA THR A 83 14.19 1.72 1.69
C THR A 83 13.83 0.26 1.42
N MET A 84 12.65 0.03 0.87
CA MET A 84 12.20 -1.29 0.43
C MET A 84 12.26 -1.32 -1.08
N ASN A 85 13.07 -2.24 -1.62
CA ASN A 85 13.16 -2.52 -3.04
C ASN A 85 12.30 -3.75 -3.40
N ALA A 86 12.15 -4.02 -4.70
CA ALA A 86 11.45 -5.22 -5.15
C ALA A 86 12.02 -6.46 -4.45
N GLY A 87 11.14 -7.30 -3.91
CA GLY A 87 11.50 -8.48 -3.15
C GLY A 87 11.64 -8.25 -1.65
N GLU A 88 11.39 -7.03 -1.18
CA GLU A 88 11.48 -6.67 0.23
C GLU A 88 10.14 -6.23 0.79
N ALA A 89 9.96 -6.33 2.09
CA ALA A 89 8.71 -6.04 2.77
C ALA A 89 8.92 -5.17 4.00
N VAL A 90 7.85 -4.55 4.47
CA VAL A 90 7.86 -3.73 5.68
C VAL A 90 6.53 -3.86 6.41
N SER A 91 6.57 -3.70 7.73
CA SER A 91 5.38 -3.58 8.57
C SER A 91 5.32 -2.17 9.15
N ILE A 92 4.16 -1.54 9.05
CA ILE A 92 3.93 -0.18 9.55
C ILE A 92 2.83 -0.26 10.62
N PRO A 93 3.11 0.14 11.87
CA PRO A 93 2.06 0.19 12.90
C PRO A 93 1.15 1.41 12.69
N LYS A 94 -0.06 1.33 13.19
CA LYS A 94 -1.06 2.38 13.04
C LYS A 94 -0.65 3.73 13.64
N GLU A 95 0.27 3.72 14.59
CA GLU A 95 0.77 4.94 15.25
C GLU A 95 1.88 5.65 14.47
N TRP A 96 2.39 5.03 13.42
CA TRP A 96 3.54 5.54 12.68
C TRP A 96 3.27 6.92 12.05
N THR A 97 4.26 7.80 12.16
CA THR A 97 4.33 9.08 11.43
C THR A 97 5.68 9.18 10.75
N GLY A 98 5.75 9.92 9.65
CA GLY A 98 7.00 10.09 8.93
C GLY A 98 6.81 10.53 7.49
N ILE A 99 7.87 10.40 6.71
CA ILE A 99 7.90 10.79 5.31
C ILE A 99 7.79 9.56 4.42
N TRP A 100 6.89 9.63 3.46
CA TRP A 100 6.64 8.59 2.44
C TRP A 100 7.17 9.11 1.12
N ASP A 101 8.16 8.44 0.53
CA ASP A 101 8.82 8.92 -0.69
C ASP A 101 9.07 7.77 -1.67
N THR A 102 8.65 7.95 -2.92
CA THR A 102 8.81 6.94 -3.95
C THR A 102 8.84 7.59 -5.33
N ASN A 103 9.57 6.95 -6.26
CA ASN A 103 9.51 7.27 -7.70
C ASN A 103 8.51 6.38 -8.44
N GLY A 104 7.84 5.51 -7.73
CA GLY A 104 6.86 4.56 -8.26
C GLY A 104 7.11 3.16 -7.74
N TYR A 105 6.03 2.44 -7.47
CA TYR A 105 6.11 1.07 -6.93
C TYR A 105 4.79 0.34 -7.15
N SER A 106 4.87 -0.98 -7.05
CA SER A 106 3.67 -1.80 -6.84
C SER A 106 3.91 -2.74 -5.66
N LYS A 107 2.84 -3.01 -4.94
CA LYS A 107 2.91 -3.80 -3.71
C LYS A 107 1.73 -4.76 -3.58
N VAL A 108 1.95 -5.84 -2.84
CA VAL A 108 0.89 -6.62 -2.20
C VAL A 108 0.73 -6.05 -0.80
N TRP A 109 -0.50 -5.69 -0.42
CA TRP A 109 -0.75 -5.12 0.91
C TRP A 109 -1.67 -6.00 1.74
N VAL A 110 -1.45 -5.94 3.06
CA VAL A 110 -2.28 -6.57 4.09
C VAL A 110 -2.54 -5.50 5.13
N ILE A 111 -3.81 -5.20 5.38
CA ILE A 111 -4.20 -4.12 6.30
C ILE A 111 -5.16 -4.66 7.36
N TYR A 112 -4.88 -4.30 8.61
CA TYR A 112 -5.84 -4.39 9.70
C TYR A 112 -6.32 -2.98 10.06
N SER A 113 -7.63 -2.75 9.95
CA SER A 113 -8.28 -1.49 10.30
C SER A 113 -9.17 -1.73 11.51
N GLU A 114 -8.80 -1.16 12.65
CA GLU A 114 -9.43 -1.46 13.94
C GLU A 114 -10.96 -1.20 13.94
N ASP A 115 -11.39 -0.15 13.25
CA ASP A 115 -12.81 0.20 13.10
C ASP A 115 -13.36 -0.11 11.70
N GLY A 116 -12.56 -0.69 10.82
CA GLY A 116 -12.96 -1.04 9.46
C GLY A 116 -13.04 0.14 8.49
N SER A 117 -12.80 1.37 8.94
CA SER A 117 -13.02 2.58 8.13
C SER A 117 -12.11 2.65 6.90
N ALA A 118 -10.88 2.14 7.00
CA ALA A 118 -9.92 2.21 5.91
C ALA A 118 -10.20 1.23 4.78
N LEU A 119 -11.07 0.26 4.99
CA LEU A 119 -11.38 -0.80 4.03
C LEU A 119 -12.79 -0.69 3.43
N LYS A 120 -13.44 0.42 3.64
CA LYS A 120 -14.78 0.68 3.09
C LYS A 120 -14.72 1.21 1.66
#